data_b77f32c55a0ded3c4b82812bbed4ba75
#
_entry.id   b77f32c55a0ded3c4b82812bbed4ba75
#
_cell.length_a   1.000
_cell.length_b   1.000
_cell.length_c   1.000
_cell.angle_alpha   90.00
_cell.angle_beta   90.00
_cell.angle_gamma   90.00
#
_symmetry.space_group_name_H-M   'P 1'
#
loop_
_entity.id
_entity.type
_entity.pdbx_description
1 polymer ?
#
loop_
_entity_poly.entity_id
_entity_poly.type
_entity_poly.pdbx_seq_one_letter_code
_entity_poly.pdbx_strand_id
1 'polypeptide(L)'
;MAGAMPLRVWGEIVVIIVGSSRRNGNTSLIAGILADRLGCELFNLSDYSFSYYDYENQNKDDDFVSLAAKMVAASYLIFATPVYWYSMSGQMKVFFDRFTDLITIRKPFGKRLAGKPTFLVATGTERDLPEGFEAAFRLTSDYFDMKFKAACYVQFRGDLVLANNYEGLIEEFLLQVNGSQGGPSGASAELPLS
;
A
#
# COMPACT_ATOMS: atom_id res chain seq x y z
N MET A 1 -20.31 23.48 -5.01
CA MET A 1 -19.74 22.12 -5.00
C MET A 1 -19.66 21.68 -3.55
N ALA A 2 -20.51 20.74 -3.12
CA ALA A 2 -20.48 20.22 -1.77
C ALA A 2 -19.26 19.31 -1.65
N GLY A 3 -18.26 19.74 -0.87
CA GLY A 3 -17.10 18.92 -0.57
C GLY A 3 -17.56 17.68 0.19
N ALA A 4 -17.29 16.50 -0.38
CA ALA A 4 -17.52 15.26 0.33
C ALA A 4 -16.71 15.28 1.64
N MET A 5 -17.40 15.11 2.78
CA MET A 5 -16.74 14.99 4.08
C MET A 5 -15.76 13.83 4.04
N PRO A 6 -14.54 13.99 4.60
CA PRO A 6 -13.59 12.90 4.67
C PRO A 6 -14.22 11.74 5.45
N LEU A 7 -14.20 10.55 4.83
CA LEU A 7 -14.58 9.31 5.50
C LEU A 7 -13.46 8.97 6.50
N ARG A 8 -13.56 9.48 7.72
CA ARG A 8 -12.60 9.11 8.77
C ARG A 8 -12.81 7.66 9.17
N VAL A 9 -11.79 6.86 8.94
CA VAL A 9 -11.63 5.53 9.52
C VAL A 9 -11.34 5.73 11.01
N TRP A 10 -12.39 5.69 11.84
CA TRP A 10 -12.29 6.01 13.27
C TRP A 10 -11.35 5.01 13.97
N GLY A 11 -10.19 5.50 14.45
CA GLY A 11 -9.24 4.74 15.26
C GLY A 11 -8.23 3.87 14.51
N GLU A 12 -8.33 3.76 13.17
CA GLU A 12 -7.42 2.97 12.36
C GLU A 12 -6.38 3.85 11.66
N ILE A 13 -5.14 3.40 11.64
CA ILE A 13 -4.04 4.10 10.96
C ILE A 13 -3.88 3.49 9.57
N VAL A 14 -4.29 4.23 8.55
CA VAL A 14 -4.05 3.88 7.14
C VAL A 14 -2.76 4.54 6.66
N VAL A 15 -1.97 3.82 5.88
CA VAL A 15 -0.75 4.34 5.26
C VAL A 15 -0.77 4.04 3.77
N ILE A 16 -0.54 5.06 2.95
CA ILE A 16 -0.36 4.92 1.51
C ILE A 16 1.14 5.04 1.19
N ILE A 17 1.69 4.02 0.53
CA ILE A 17 3.08 3.97 0.09
C ILE A 17 3.12 4.11 -1.42
N VAL A 18 3.70 5.22 -1.91
CA VAL A 18 3.74 5.56 -3.34
C VAL A 18 5.12 5.25 -3.92
N GLY A 19 5.18 4.29 -4.83
CA GLY A 19 6.37 4.01 -5.63
C GLY A 19 6.25 4.59 -7.03
N SER A 20 6.49 5.89 -7.17
CA SER A 20 6.48 6.58 -8.45
C SER A 20 7.67 7.52 -8.57
N SER A 21 8.33 7.52 -9.73
CA SER A 21 9.46 8.42 -10.01
C SER A 21 9.04 9.88 -10.16
N ARG A 22 7.76 10.14 -10.39
CA ARG A 22 7.20 11.50 -10.52
C ARG A 22 6.40 11.85 -9.27
N ARG A 23 6.84 12.87 -8.52
CA ARG A 23 6.11 13.37 -7.34
C ARG A 23 4.71 13.91 -7.68
N ASN A 24 4.56 14.53 -8.83
CA ASN A 24 3.31 15.13 -9.31
C ASN A 24 2.74 14.40 -10.52
N GLY A 25 2.95 13.07 -10.62
CA GLY A 25 2.43 12.25 -11.71
C GLY A 25 1.08 11.62 -11.38
N ASN A 26 0.58 10.83 -12.33
CA ASN A 26 -0.73 10.19 -12.28
C ASN A 26 -0.97 9.39 -10.99
N THR A 27 -0.01 8.56 -10.60
CA THR A 27 -0.10 7.74 -9.37
C THR A 27 -0.17 8.61 -8.12
N SER A 28 0.65 9.66 -8.04
CA SER A 28 0.65 10.59 -6.90
C SER A 28 -0.65 11.37 -6.80
N LEU A 29 -1.27 11.72 -7.95
CA LEU A 29 -2.58 12.37 -7.96
C LEU A 29 -3.66 11.47 -7.33
N ILE A 30 -3.76 10.21 -7.77
CA ILE A 30 -4.75 9.27 -7.22
C ILE A 30 -4.47 8.97 -5.75
N ALA A 31 -3.21 8.73 -5.40
CA ALA A 31 -2.82 8.50 -4.01
C ALA A 31 -3.14 9.70 -3.10
N GLY A 32 -2.95 10.92 -3.59
CA GLY A 32 -3.33 12.15 -2.88
C GLY A 32 -4.83 12.26 -2.65
N ILE A 33 -5.65 12.00 -3.68
CA ILE A 33 -7.12 11.98 -3.55
C ILE A 33 -7.55 10.96 -2.48
N LEU A 34 -6.96 9.77 -2.49
CA LEU A 34 -7.26 8.74 -1.51
C LEU A 34 -6.80 9.14 -0.10
N ALA A 35 -5.61 9.74 0.03
CA ALA A 35 -5.10 10.20 1.31
C ALA A 35 -6.01 11.27 1.93
N ASP A 36 -6.47 12.23 1.13
CA ASP A 36 -7.42 13.27 1.57
C ASP A 36 -8.77 12.67 2.00
N ARG A 37 -9.28 11.70 1.23
CA ARG A 37 -10.57 11.05 1.49
C ARG A 37 -10.52 10.14 2.74
N LEU A 38 -9.40 9.45 2.96
CA LEU A 38 -9.18 8.57 4.11
C LEU A 38 -8.66 9.34 5.35
N GLY A 39 -8.19 10.57 5.17
CA GLY A 39 -7.55 11.34 6.23
C GLY A 39 -6.28 10.68 6.74
N CYS A 40 -5.47 10.11 5.84
CA CYS A 40 -4.33 9.28 6.19
C CYS A 40 -2.99 9.83 5.67
N GLU A 41 -1.88 9.25 6.18
CA GLU A 41 -0.55 9.62 5.73
C GLU A 41 -0.18 8.95 4.40
N LEU A 42 0.54 9.72 3.57
CA LEU A 42 1.10 9.28 2.30
C LEU A 42 2.62 9.39 2.35
N PHE A 43 3.31 8.29 2.04
CA PHE A 43 4.77 8.24 1.94
C PHE A 43 5.19 7.98 0.51
N ASN A 44 5.90 8.93 -0.09
CA ASN A 44 6.48 8.73 -1.41
C ASN A 44 7.87 8.12 -1.25
N LEU A 45 8.11 6.95 -1.83
CA LEU A 45 9.39 6.26 -1.77
C LEU A 45 10.57 7.10 -2.29
N SER A 46 10.31 8.08 -3.17
CA SER A 46 11.35 9.01 -3.65
C SER A 46 11.87 9.97 -2.59
N ASP A 47 11.21 10.08 -1.42
CA ASP A 47 11.63 10.94 -0.32
C ASP A 47 12.60 10.23 0.64
N TYR A 48 12.82 8.94 0.42
CA TYR A 48 13.61 8.07 1.27
C TYR A 48 14.84 7.56 0.53
N SER A 49 15.98 7.59 1.21
CA SER A 49 17.24 7.08 0.69
C SER A 49 17.42 5.62 1.15
N PHE A 50 17.02 4.68 0.31
CA PHE A 50 17.27 3.26 0.54
C PHE A 50 17.72 2.57 -0.75
N SER A 51 18.52 1.52 -0.60
CA SER A 51 19.15 0.81 -1.70
C SER A 51 18.50 -0.55 -1.96
N TYR A 52 18.97 -1.24 -2.99
CA TYR A 52 18.59 -2.62 -3.31
C TYR A 52 18.82 -3.55 -2.12
N TYR A 53 18.13 -4.68 -2.11
CA TYR A 53 18.44 -5.75 -1.17
C TYR A 53 19.91 -6.20 -1.35
N ASP A 54 20.59 -6.33 -0.23
CA ASP A 54 22.01 -6.73 -0.20
C ASP A 54 22.18 -7.92 0.77
N TYR A 55 22.74 -9.03 0.26
CA TYR A 55 22.96 -10.25 1.05
C TYR A 55 23.95 -10.05 2.20
N GLU A 56 24.86 -9.07 2.10
CA GLU A 56 25.81 -8.71 3.16
C GLU A 56 25.22 -7.70 4.17
N ASN A 57 24.00 -7.25 3.94
CA ASN A 57 23.27 -6.30 4.78
C ASN A 57 24.02 -4.98 5.08
N GLN A 58 24.84 -4.49 4.13
CA GLN A 58 25.60 -3.25 4.31
C GLN A 58 24.70 -2.02 4.40
N ASN A 59 23.49 -2.10 3.82
CA ASN A 59 22.47 -1.05 3.80
C ASN A 59 21.37 -1.21 4.88
N LYS A 60 21.60 -2.06 5.88
CA LYS A 60 20.61 -2.44 6.90
C LYS A 60 20.03 -1.28 7.73
N ASP A 61 20.71 -0.15 7.79
CA ASP A 61 20.36 1.01 8.60
C ASP A 61 19.95 2.23 7.74
N ASP A 62 19.64 2.01 6.45
CA ASP A 62 19.08 3.03 5.56
C ASP A 62 17.61 3.34 5.88
N ASP A 63 16.99 4.24 5.10
CA ASP A 63 15.62 4.70 5.36
C ASP A 63 14.54 3.62 5.22
N PHE A 64 14.86 2.43 4.69
CA PHE A 64 13.91 1.31 4.66
C PHE A 64 13.44 0.94 6.07
N VAL A 65 14.31 1.06 7.08
CA VAL A 65 13.94 0.75 8.48
C VAL A 65 12.82 1.67 8.96
N SER A 66 12.89 2.97 8.62
CA SER A 66 11.85 3.93 9.00
C SER A 66 10.52 3.65 8.30
N LEU A 67 10.56 3.28 7.01
CA LEU A 67 9.39 2.86 6.24
C LEU A 67 8.76 1.59 6.84
N ALA A 68 9.58 0.59 7.18
CA ALA A 68 9.11 -0.64 7.81
C ALA A 68 8.45 -0.37 9.17
N ALA A 69 8.99 0.55 9.96
CA ALA A 69 8.38 0.97 11.23
C ALA A 69 6.99 1.59 11.03
N LYS A 70 6.82 2.44 9.99
CA LYS A 70 5.53 3.03 9.63
C LYS A 70 4.52 1.97 9.17
N MET A 71 4.95 0.99 8.35
CA MET A 71 4.10 -0.13 7.95
C MET A 71 3.62 -0.94 9.16
N VAL A 72 4.51 -1.20 10.10
CA VAL A 72 4.20 -1.95 11.32
C VAL A 72 3.23 -1.19 12.22
N ALA A 73 3.33 0.14 12.30
CA ALA A 73 2.42 0.99 13.07
C ALA A 73 1.03 1.12 12.41
N ALA A 74 0.94 0.97 11.10
CA ALA A 74 -0.33 1.08 10.38
C ALA A 74 -1.27 -0.11 10.65
N SER A 75 -2.58 0.13 10.59
CA SER A 75 -3.63 -0.91 10.58
C SER A 75 -3.83 -1.47 9.16
N TYR A 76 -3.78 -0.59 8.14
CA TYR A 76 -3.94 -0.93 6.72
C TYR A 76 -2.81 -0.37 5.90
N LEU A 77 -2.45 -1.10 4.82
CA LEU A 77 -1.41 -0.69 3.88
C LEU A 77 -1.99 -0.58 2.47
N ILE A 78 -1.81 0.56 1.84
CA ILE A 78 -2.16 0.77 0.43
C ILE A 78 -0.86 1.00 -0.34
N PHE A 79 -0.56 0.13 -1.30
CA PHE A 79 0.59 0.29 -2.20
C PHE A 79 0.10 0.98 -3.48
N ALA A 80 0.73 2.09 -3.86
CA ALA A 80 0.37 2.84 -5.06
C ALA A 80 1.56 2.89 -6.03
N THR A 81 1.37 2.42 -7.27
CA THR A 81 2.43 2.31 -8.26
C THR A 81 1.91 2.53 -9.68
N PRO A 82 2.68 3.17 -10.58
CA PRO A 82 2.36 3.12 -12.01
C PRO A 82 2.64 1.72 -12.57
N VAL A 83 1.94 1.39 -13.67
CA VAL A 83 2.27 0.23 -14.49
C VAL A 83 3.38 0.63 -15.47
N TYR A 84 4.57 0.04 -15.31
CA TYR A 84 5.69 0.20 -16.22
C TYR A 84 6.07 -1.16 -16.79
N TRP A 85 5.95 -1.30 -18.11
CA TRP A 85 6.27 -2.55 -18.79
C TRP A 85 5.61 -3.75 -18.10
N TYR A 86 4.29 -3.66 -17.89
CA TYR A 86 3.43 -4.69 -17.31
C TYR A 86 3.74 -5.06 -15.85
N SER A 87 4.57 -4.28 -15.15
CA SER A 87 4.97 -4.52 -13.76
C SER A 87 4.94 -3.24 -12.92
N MET A 88 5.15 -3.39 -11.60
CA MET A 88 5.30 -2.25 -10.71
C MET A 88 6.53 -1.43 -11.08
N SER A 89 6.58 -0.18 -10.63
CA SER A 89 7.75 0.68 -10.81
C SER A 89 9.01 0.08 -10.18
N GLY A 90 10.18 0.45 -10.70
CA GLY A 90 11.46 0.03 -10.11
C GLY A 90 11.60 0.42 -8.64
N GLN A 91 11.12 1.60 -8.23
CA GLN A 91 11.13 2.03 -6.83
C GLN A 91 10.28 1.12 -5.94
N MET A 92 9.06 0.78 -6.38
CA MET A 92 8.21 -0.15 -5.67
C MET A 92 8.83 -1.54 -5.60
N LYS A 93 9.49 -1.98 -6.70
CA LYS A 93 10.16 -3.29 -6.72
C LYS A 93 11.33 -3.34 -5.74
N VAL A 94 12.19 -2.31 -5.72
CA VAL A 94 13.27 -2.21 -4.73
C VAL A 94 12.72 -2.25 -3.31
N PHE A 95 11.64 -1.52 -3.03
CA PHE A 95 10.97 -1.54 -1.73
C PHE A 95 10.47 -2.94 -1.36
N PHE A 96 9.86 -3.67 -2.30
CA PHE A 96 9.40 -5.04 -2.08
C PHE A 96 10.56 -6.04 -1.90
N ASP A 97 11.67 -5.88 -2.62
CA ASP A 97 12.86 -6.73 -2.44
C ASP A 97 13.44 -6.60 -1.03
N ARG A 98 13.35 -5.39 -0.44
CA ARG A 98 13.78 -5.13 0.93
C ARG A 98 12.88 -5.76 2.00
N PHE A 99 11.70 -6.31 1.63
CA PHE A 99 10.92 -7.15 2.56
C PHE A 99 11.69 -8.39 3.00
N THR A 100 12.73 -8.79 2.27
CA THR A 100 13.67 -9.82 2.69
C THR A 100 14.34 -9.48 4.04
N ASP A 101 14.59 -8.21 4.33
CA ASP A 101 15.11 -7.79 5.64
C ASP A 101 14.14 -8.14 6.78
N LEU A 102 12.84 -8.09 6.50
CA LEU A 102 11.79 -8.36 7.48
C LEU A 102 11.67 -9.85 7.86
N ILE A 103 12.28 -10.74 7.07
CA ILE A 103 12.34 -12.18 7.36
C ILE A 103 13.74 -12.65 7.74
N THR A 104 14.73 -11.78 7.64
CA THR A 104 16.14 -12.09 7.97
C THR A 104 16.60 -11.32 9.20
N ILE A 105 16.99 -10.08 9.04
CA ILE A 105 17.60 -9.24 10.09
C ILE A 105 16.59 -8.44 10.92
N ARG A 106 15.35 -8.24 10.43
CA ARG A 106 14.28 -7.45 11.09
C ARG A 106 13.02 -8.30 11.34
N LYS A 107 13.17 -9.57 11.68
CA LYS A 107 12.06 -10.53 11.88
C LYS A 107 10.93 -10.02 12.79
N PRO A 108 11.18 -9.28 13.89
CA PRO A 108 10.08 -8.72 14.68
C PRO A 108 9.16 -7.78 13.90
N PHE A 109 9.67 -7.04 12.91
CA PHE A 109 8.84 -6.19 12.05
C PHE A 109 7.98 -7.04 11.11
N GLY A 110 8.58 -8.03 10.46
CA GLY A 110 7.84 -8.93 9.57
C GLY A 110 6.67 -9.63 10.27
N LYS A 111 6.89 -10.16 11.48
CA LYS A 111 5.84 -10.82 12.28
C LYS A 111 4.66 -9.90 12.60
N ARG A 112 4.90 -8.59 12.75
CA ARG A 112 3.87 -7.59 13.07
C ARG A 112 3.04 -7.16 11.86
N LEU A 113 3.39 -7.61 10.66
CA LEU A 113 2.58 -7.41 9.45
C LEU A 113 1.40 -8.39 9.35
N ALA A 114 1.47 -9.52 10.05
CA ALA A 114 0.44 -10.53 10.01
C ALA A 114 -0.96 -9.97 10.35
N GLY A 115 -1.95 -10.41 9.59
CA GLY A 115 -3.35 -9.98 9.72
C GLY A 115 -3.70 -8.65 9.09
N LYS A 116 -2.72 -7.80 8.72
CA LYS A 116 -3.00 -6.46 8.16
C LYS A 116 -3.64 -6.55 6.78
N PRO A 117 -4.78 -5.85 6.55
CA PRO A 117 -5.32 -5.67 5.22
C PRO A 117 -4.35 -4.88 4.33
N THR A 118 -4.18 -5.35 3.11
CA THR A 118 -3.38 -4.69 2.08
C THR A 118 -4.21 -4.43 0.84
N PHE A 119 -3.91 -3.33 0.17
CA PHE A 119 -4.60 -2.86 -1.01
C PHE A 119 -3.60 -2.40 -2.06
N LEU A 120 -4.00 -2.41 -3.31
CA LEU A 120 -3.21 -1.93 -4.44
C LEU A 120 -3.94 -0.80 -5.16
N VAL A 121 -3.20 0.26 -5.48
CA VAL A 121 -3.61 1.29 -6.43
C VAL A 121 -2.62 1.27 -7.58
N ALA A 122 -3.08 0.99 -8.77
CA ALA A 122 -2.27 1.01 -9.97
C ALA A 122 -2.77 2.05 -10.97
N THR A 123 -1.86 2.70 -11.67
CA THR A 123 -2.20 3.66 -12.73
C THR A 123 -1.45 3.33 -14.01
N GLY A 124 -2.09 3.48 -15.14
CA GLY A 124 -1.49 3.19 -16.44
C GLY A 124 -2.26 3.79 -17.61
N THR A 125 -1.81 3.53 -18.83
CA THR A 125 -2.43 4.03 -20.07
C THR A 125 -3.31 2.98 -20.74
N GLU A 126 -3.07 1.70 -20.45
CA GLU A 126 -3.88 0.62 -20.99
C GLU A 126 -5.31 0.67 -20.43
N ARG A 127 -6.25 0.06 -21.16
CA ARG A 127 -7.65 0.03 -20.74
C ARG A 127 -7.83 -0.71 -19.41
N ASP A 128 -7.17 -1.83 -19.28
CA ASP A 128 -7.31 -2.75 -18.13
C ASP A 128 -5.96 -2.95 -17.45
N LEU A 129 -5.98 -3.31 -16.17
CA LEU A 129 -4.78 -3.71 -15.45
C LEU A 129 -4.19 -4.97 -16.10
N PRO A 130 -2.89 -5.02 -16.42
CA PRO A 130 -2.28 -6.18 -17.05
C PRO A 130 -2.50 -7.45 -16.23
N GLU A 131 -2.76 -8.56 -16.93
CA GLU A 131 -2.91 -9.87 -16.31
C GLU A 131 -1.67 -10.21 -15.44
N GLY A 132 -1.92 -10.70 -14.24
CA GLY A 132 -0.85 -11.08 -13.31
C GLY A 132 -0.19 -9.92 -12.57
N PHE A 133 -0.53 -8.64 -12.87
CA PHE A 133 0.08 -7.49 -12.20
C PHE A 133 -0.07 -7.53 -10.68
N GLU A 134 -1.25 -7.92 -10.18
CA GLU A 134 -1.54 -8.03 -8.76
C GLU A 134 -0.78 -9.15 -8.05
N ALA A 135 -0.31 -10.14 -8.80
CA ALA A 135 0.25 -11.36 -8.23
C ALA A 135 1.40 -11.09 -7.25
N ALA A 136 2.30 -10.17 -7.59
CA ALA A 136 3.42 -9.82 -6.72
C ALA A 136 2.96 -9.25 -5.37
N PHE A 137 1.91 -8.40 -5.38
CA PHE A 137 1.36 -7.80 -4.16
C PHE A 137 0.61 -8.83 -3.32
N ARG A 138 -0.24 -9.64 -3.95
CA ARG A 138 -1.01 -10.68 -3.29
C ARG A 138 -0.10 -11.75 -2.69
N LEU A 139 0.82 -12.31 -3.46
CA LEU A 139 1.73 -13.36 -2.99
C LEU A 139 2.68 -12.86 -1.89
N THR A 140 3.15 -11.61 -1.96
CA THR A 140 3.93 -11.00 -0.88
C THR A 140 3.06 -10.82 0.36
N SER A 141 1.81 -10.38 0.20
CA SER A 141 0.88 -10.28 1.32
C SER A 141 0.64 -11.64 1.97
N ASP A 142 0.39 -12.67 1.17
CA ASP A 142 0.18 -14.04 1.66
C ASP A 142 1.42 -14.56 2.41
N TYR A 143 2.62 -14.27 1.90
CA TYR A 143 3.89 -14.68 2.54
C TYR A 143 4.07 -14.10 3.96
N PHE A 144 3.57 -12.88 4.19
CA PHE A 144 3.62 -12.21 5.50
C PHE A 144 2.35 -12.38 6.32
N ASP A 145 1.46 -13.31 5.95
CA ASP A 145 0.13 -13.50 6.55
C ASP A 145 -0.75 -12.24 6.53
N MET A 146 -0.43 -11.25 5.69
CA MET A 146 -1.28 -10.09 5.44
C MET A 146 -2.50 -10.52 4.59
N LYS A 147 -3.50 -9.66 4.51
CA LYS A 147 -4.76 -9.95 3.81
C LYS A 147 -4.92 -9.02 2.62
N PHE A 148 -4.49 -9.46 1.44
CA PHE A 148 -4.75 -8.70 0.21
C PHE A 148 -6.26 -8.67 -0.05
N LYS A 149 -6.84 -7.47 -0.16
CA LYS A 149 -8.29 -7.25 -0.21
C LYS A 149 -8.77 -6.82 -1.59
N ALA A 150 -8.11 -5.84 -2.18
CA ALA A 150 -8.55 -5.24 -3.41
C ALA A 150 -7.45 -4.51 -4.17
N ALA A 151 -7.67 -4.37 -5.47
CA ALA A 151 -6.92 -3.49 -6.33
C ALA A 151 -7.84 -2.47 -7.00
N CYS A 152 -7.37 -1.23 -7.12
CA CYS A 152 -7.97 -0.18 -7.92
C CYS A 152 -7.02 0.16 -9.07
N TYR A 153 -7.50 0.07 -10.29
CA TYR A 153 -6.76 0.51 -11.47
C TYR A 153 -7.39 1.74 -12.08
N VAL A 154 -6.62 2.80 -12.22
CA VAL A 154 -7.07 4.05 -12.83
C VAL A 154 -6.33 4.29 -14.13
N GLN A 155 -7.08 4.27 -15.24
CA GLN A 155 -6.55 4.56 -16.55
C GLN A 155 -6.33 6.07 -16.75
N PHE A 156 -5.20 6.42 -17.34
CA PHE A 156 -4.90 7.77 -17.81
C PHE A 156 -4.70 7.79 -19.32
N ARG A 157 -5.26 8.78 -19.99
CA ARG A 157 -5.07 8.99 -21.44
C ARG A 157 -3.82 9.78 -21.76
N GLY A 158 -3.11 10.25 -20.75
CA GLY A 158 -1.91 11.07 -20.83
C GLY A 158 -1.46 11.50 -19.44
N ASP A 159 -0.59 12.48 -19.39
CA ASP A 159 -0.12 13.04 -18.12
C ASP A 159 -1.24 13.87 -17.48
N LEU A 160 -1.65 13.46 -16.28
CA LEU A 160 -2.76 14.06 -15.51
C LEU A 160 -4.13 14.12 -16.24
N VAL A 161 -4.29 13.35 -17.33
CA VAL A 161 -5.56 13.26 -18.06
C VAL A 161 -6.26 11.95 -17.68
N LEU A 162 -7.17 12.04 -16.74
CA LEU A 162 -7.99 10.91 -16.28
C LEU A 162 -8.92 10.41 -17.39
N ALA A 163 -9.06 9.10 -17.49
CA ALA A 163 -10.15 8.51 -18.26
C ALA A 163 -11.48 8.73 -17.53
N ASN A 164 -12.58 8.58 -18.26
CA ASN A 164 -13.92 8.75 -17.69
C ASN A 164 -14.16 7.75 -16.55
N ASN A 165 -14.92 8.19 -15.53
CA ASN A 165 -15.38 7.37 -14.39
C ASN A 165 -14.34 7.00 -13.32
N TYR A 166 -13.22 7.71 -13.22
CA TYR A 166 -12.27 7.47 -12.13
C TYR A 166 -12.88 7.68 -10.73
N GLU A 167 -13.84 8.60 -10.59
CA GLU A 167 -14.52 8.89 -9.32
C GLU A 167 -15.27 7.66 -8.81
N GLY A 168 -16.01 6.96 -9.70
CA GLY A 168 -16.70 5.73 -9.36
C GLY A 168 -15.76 4.61 -8.89
N LEU A 169 -14.60 4.47 -9.55
CA LEU A 169 -13.57 3.50 -9.16
C LEU A 169 -12.98 3.81 -7.78
N ILE A 170 -12.74 5.09 -7.50
CA ILE A 170 -12.24 5.53 -6.18
C ILE A 170 -13.30 5.28 -5.10
N GLU A 171 -14.56 5.60 -5.34
CA GLU A 171 -15.66 5.35 -4.37
C GLU A 171 -15.78 3.86 -4.06
N GLU A 172 -15.79 3.00 -5.09
CA GLU A 172 -15.85 1.56 -4.91
C GLU A 172 -14.66 1.05 -4.09
N PHE A 173 -13.45 1.51 -4.41
CA PHE A 173 -12.25 1.15 -3.65
C PHE A 173 -12.32 1.61 -2.20
N LEU A 174 -12.77 2.83 -1.94
CA LEU A 174 -12.95 3.35 -0.57
C LEU A 174 -13.97 2.54 0.23
N LEU A 175 -15.04 2.06 -0.40
CA LEU A 175 -16.00 1.15 0.24
C LEU A 175 -15.33 -0.17 0.66
N GLN A 176 -14.43 -0.71 -0.17
CA GLN A 176 -13.69 -1.94 0.15
C GLN A 176 -12.68 -1.72 1.29
N VAL A 177 -11.98 -0.57 1.29
CA VAL A 177 -11.09 -0.21 2.40
C VAL A 177 -11.86 -0.09 3.71
N ASN A 178 -12.99 0.61 3.70
CA ASN A 178 -13.82 0.81 4.89
C ASN A 178 -14.54 -0.48 5.34
N GLY A 179 -15.01 -1.31 4.39
CA GLY A 179 -15.67 -2.59 4.68
C GLY A 179 -14.74 -3.64 5.30
N SER A 180 -13.44 -3.46 5.18
CA SER A 180 -12.45 -4.34 5.79
C SER A 180 -12.32 -4.16 7.32
N GLN A 181 -13.07 -3.24 7.93
CA GLN A 181 -13.07 -2.92 9.36
C GLN A 181 -13.89 -3.89 10.23
N GLY A 182 -14.58 -4.86 9.66
CA GLY A 182 -15.55 -5.70 10.36
C GLY A 182 -15.11 -7.13 10.62
N GLY A 183 -14.05 -7.35 11.40
CA GLY A 183 -13.80 -8.66 12.00
C GLY A 183 -13.56 -8.50 13.49
N PRO A 184 -14.30 -9.19 14.40
CA PRO A 184 -14.17 -8.97 15.82
C PRO A 184 -12.78 -9.38 16.30
N SER A 185 -12.07 -8.45 16.95
CA SER A 185 -11.02 -8.77 17.91
C SER A 185 -11.69 -9.47 19.10
N GLY A 186 -12.06 -10.72 18.90
CA GLY A 186 -12.61 -11.60 19.92
C GLY A 186 -11.59 -12.65 20.30
N ALA A 187 -10.63 -12.27 21.14
CA ALA A 187 -9.90 -13.22 21.95
C ALA A 187 -9.91 -12.70 23.38
N SER A 188 -11.05 -12.85 24.03
CA SER A 188 -11.10 -12.94 25.49
C SER A 188 -10.32 -14.19 25.89
N ALA A 189 -9.07 -14.04 26.23
CA ALA A 189 -8.33 -15.06 26.96
C ALA A 189 -8.88 -15.09 28.39
N GLU A 190 -9.89 -15.93 28.63
CA GLU A 190 -10.20 -16.36 29.99
C GLU A 190 -9.00 -17.17 30.49
N LEU A 191 -8.35 -16.64 31.50
CA LEU A 191 -7.39 -17.36 32.33
C LEU A 191 -8.17 -18.40 33.16
N PRO A 192 -7.86 -19.68 33.13
CA PRO A 192 -8.38 -20.60 34.12
C PRO A 192 -7.73 -20.33 35.47
N LEU A 193 -8.56 -19.96 36.45
CA LEU A 193 -8.23 -20.02 37.88
C LEU A 193 -8.26 -21.49 38.29
N SER A 194 -7.10 -22.08 38.58
CA SER A 194 -6.85 -23.08 39.62
C SER A 194 -5.42 -23.56 39.60
#